data_225d3d5754f0a74bd3e7ef6fb2df48e8
#
_entry.id   225d3d5754f0a74bd3e7ef6fb2df48e8
#
_cell.length_a   1.000
_cell.length_b   1.000
_cell.length_c   1.000
_cell.angle_alpha   90.00
_cell.angle_beta   90.00
_cell.angle_gamma   90.00
#
_symmetry.space_group_name_H-M   'P 1'
#
loop_
_entity.id
_entity.type
_entity.pdbx_description
1 polymer ?
#
loop_
_entity_poly.entity_id
_entity_poly.type
_entity_poly.pdbx_seq_one_letter_code
_entity_poly.pdbx_strand_id
1 'polypeptide(L)'
;GGVLRYGIPEFRLPKSVLDDFEYRHLRLKGIKVRPNTDVGKALKIEDLFRDGYKAIFIGTGVWRPNTLHIKGESLGNVHYAINYLQNPDVYHLGERAIVIGAGNAAMDVARTAIRHGTRHIECFSLSRHITASEYEASYAKLEGVNFIFNKKPLEITDKGVVFIDLSEAEDGTLTEIPGTEKLYPADSVIVSISQGPCTTITDSTKDLKTNTRGLFETDEVGRTSIPGIFASGDAVKGARTVVEAVAYSKTVAEAMHEYMQTLPPDLPDEYANVPVAEYDE
;
A
#
# COMPACT_ATOMS: atom_id res chain seq x y z
N GLY A 1 3.35 -7.98 -9.25
CA GLY A 1 2.51 -6.79 -9.26
C GLY A 1 2.54 -6.02 -7.96
N GLY A 2 1.55 -5.17 -7.75
CA GLY A 2 1.37 -4.42 -6.52
C GLY A 2 2.53 -3.47 -6.19
N VAL A 3 2.71 -3.15 -4.90
CA VAL A 3 3.74 -2.21 -4.42
C VAL A 3 5.16 -2.65 -4.83
N LEU A 4 5.43 -3.94 -4.91
CA LEU A 4 6.71 -4.46 -5.37
C LEU A 4 7.08 -3.95 -6.77
N ARG A 5 6.11 -3.92 -7.69
CA ARG A 5 6.33 -3.47 -9.06
C ARG A 5 6.16 -1.96 -9.24
N TYR A 6 5.17 -1.37 -8.59
CA TYR A 6 4.73 0.00 -8.85
C TYR A 6 5.03 1.00 -7.73
N GLY A 7 5.41 0.55 -6.54
CA GLY A 7 5.66 1.43 -5.39
C GLY A 7 7.13 1.48 -4.98
N ILE A 8 7.88 0.40 -5.14
CA ILE A 8 9.31 0.35 -4.80
C ILE A 8 10.13 0.72 -6.04
N PRO A 9 11.01 1.73 -5.98
CA PRO A 9 11.82 2.14 -7.11
C PRO A 9 12.80 1.07 -7.59
N GLU A 10 13.17 1.14 -8.89
CA GLU A 10 14.11 0.22 -9.54
C GLU A 10 15.45 0.11 -8.82
N PHE A 11 15.97 1.23 -8.31
CA PHE A 11 17.26 1.27 -7.61
C PHE A 11 17.25 0.57 -6.24
N ARG A 12 16.06 0.25 -5.69
CA ARG A 12 15.89 -0.56 -4.47
C ARG A 12 15.53 -2.00 -4.77
N LEU A 13 14.65 -2.21 -5.74
CA LEU A 13 14.18 -3.53 -6.14
C LEU A 13 14.16 -3.61 -7.68
N PRO A 14 15.21 -4.15 -8.30
CA PRO A 14 15.24 -4.37 -9.75
C PRO A 14 14.03 -5.19 -10.21
N LYS A 15 13.33 -4.73 -11.24
CA LYS A 15 12.10 -5.40 -11.74
C LYS A 15 12.40 -6.76 -12.34
N SER A 16 13.63 -6.99 -12.80
CA SER A 16 14.11 -8.31 -13.25
C SER A 16 13.96 -9.41 -12.18
N VAL A 17 14.11 -9.05 -10.88
CA VAL A 17 13.86 -9.98 -9.76
C VAL A 17 12.39 -10.42 -9.73
N LEU A 18 11.47 -9.49 -9.98
CA LEU A 18 10.04 -9.78 -10.02
C LEU A 18 9.66 -10.58 -11.27
N ASP A 19 10.29 -10.27 -12.41
CA ASP A 19 10.05 -10.98 -13.68
C ASP A 19 10.52 -12.43 -13.56
N ASP A 20 11.69 -12.68 -12.93
CA ASP A 20 12.17 -14.02 -12.64
C ASP A 20 11.24 -14.78 -11.68
N PHE A 21 10.75 -14.10 -10.63
CA PHE A 21 9.79 -14.69 -9.70
C PHE A 21 8.48 -15.05 -10.41
N GLU A 22 7.91 -14.15 -11.23
CA GLU A 22 6.70 -14.40 -12.01
C GLU A 22 6.90 -15.57 -12.97
N TYR A 23 8.03 -15.59 -13.68
CA TYR A 23 8.36 -16.67 -14.60
C TYR A 23 8.41 -18.03 -13.90
N ARG A 24 9.11 -18.14 -12.77
CA ARG A 24 9.32 -19.39 -12.05
C ARG A 24 8.05 -19.89 -11.33
N HIS A 25 7.25 -18.97 -10.76
CA HIS A 25 6.16 -19.34 -9.86
C HIS A 25 4.78 -19.27 -10.53
N LEU A 26 4.47 -18.23 -11.31
CA LEU A 26 3.15 -18.10 -11.93
C LEU A 26 2.97 -19.01 -13.16
N ARG A 27 4.06 -19.51 -13.74
CA ARG A 27 4.00 -20.50 -14.82
C ARG A 27 3.93 -21.95 -14.34
N LEU A 28 3.85 -22.16 -13.01
CA LEU A 28 3.66 -23.50 -12.48
C LEU A 28 2.34 -24.09 -12.97
N LYS A 29 2.38 -25.40 -13.21
CA LYS A 29 1.21 -26.15 -13.67
C LYS A 29 0.07 -26.01 -12.64
N GLY A 30 -1.10 -25.63 -13.10
CA GLY A 30 -2.29 -25.47 -12.26
C GLY A 30 -2.55 -24.05 -11.76
N ILE A 31 -1.58 -23.09 -11.87
CA ILE A 31 -1.83 -21.70 -11.54
C ILE A 31 -2.45 -20.99 -12.74
N LYS A 32 -3.65 -20.45 -12.57
CA LYS A 32 -4.36 -19.65 -13.58
C LYS A 32 -4.38 -18.20 -13.15
N VAL A 33 -3.74 -17.33 -13.95
CA VAL A 33 -3.75 -15.88 -13.72
C VAL A 33 -4.88 -15.25 -14.50
N ARG A 34 -5.75 -14.49 -13.84
CA ARG A 34 -6.87 -13.76 -14.45
C ARG A 34 -6.67 -12.26 -14.22
N PRO A 35 -5.92 -11.57 -15.06
CA PRO A 35 -5.73 -10.13 -14.95
C PRO A 35 -7.05 -9.38 -15.23
N ASN A 36 -7.11 -8.12 -14.85
CA ASN A 36 -8.25 -7.22 -15.05
C ASN A 36 -9.58 -7.77 -14.48
N THR A 37 -9.50 -8.58 -13.43
CA THR A 37 -10.68 -9.12 -12.73
C THR A 37 -10.88 -8.33 -11.44
N ASP A 38 -11.94 -7.52 -11.40
CA ASP A 38 -12.28 -6.68 -10.22
C ASP A 38 -13.19 -7.46 -9.27
N VAL A 39 -12.56 -8.02 -8.23
CA VAL A 39 -13.29 -8.71 -7.16
C VAL A 39 -13.93 -7.69 -6.21
N GLY A 40 -15.22 -7.86 -5.97
CA GLY A 40 -16.05 -6.96 -5.18
C GLY A 40 -17.00 -6.12 -6.04
N LYS A 41 -16.67 -5.86 -7.31
CA LYS A 41 -17.58 -5.19 -8.25
C LYS A 41 -18.13 -6.13 -9.32
N ALA A 42 -17.23 -6.62 -10.19
CA ALA A 42 -17.62 -7.50 -11.29
C ALA A 42 -17.79 -8.96 -10.84
N LEU A 43 -16.99 -9.41 -9.88
CA LEU A 43 -17.01 -10.76 -9.33
C LEU A 43 -17.06 -10.67 -7.80
N LYS A 44 -18.06 -11.26 -7.18
CA LYS A 44 -18.18 -11.29 -5.71
C LYS A 44 -17.45 -12.48 -5.11
N ILE A 45 -17.12 -12.39 -3.83
CA ILE A 45 -16.51 -13.51 -3.08
C ILE A 45 -17.41 -14.76 -3.10
N GLU A 46 -18.72 -14.55 -2.97
CA GLU A 46 -19.71 -15.64 -2.98
C GLU A 46 -19.74 -16.37 -4.33
N ASP A 47 -19.49 -15.65 -5.44
CA ASP A 47 -19.41 -16.25 -6.77
C ASP A 47 -18.23 -17.21 -6.86
N LEU A 48 -17.09 -16.88 -6.25
CA LEU A 48 -15.95 -17.77 -6.20
C LEU A 48 -16.26 -19.09 -5.47
N PHE A 49 -16.95 -19.03 -4.32
CA PHE A 49 -17.36 -20.25 -3.63
C PHE A 49 -18.36 -21.07 -4.46
N ARG A 50 -19.31 -20.40 -5.13
CA ARG A 50 -20.27 -21.06 -6.02
C ARG A 50 -19.56 -21.73 -7.22
N ASP A 51 -18.47 -21.14 -7.70
CA ASP A 51 -17.63 -21.69 -8.77
C ASP A 51 -16.72 -22.84 -8.29
N GLY A 52 -16.84 -23.27 -7.02
CA GLY A 52 -16.16 -24.43 -6.46
C GLY A 52 -14.84 -24.16 -5.76
N TYR A 53 -14.40 -22.89 -5.62
CA TYR A 53 -13.22 -22.57 -4.82
C TYR A 53 -13.48 -22.91 -3.35
N LYS A 54 -12.57 -23.66 -2.73
CA LYS A 54 -12.72 -24.17 -1.36
C LYS A 54 -12.21 -23.18 -0.32
N ALA A 55 -11.23 -22.37 -0.68
CA ALA A 55 -10.67 -21.32 0.16
C ALA A 55 -10.24 -20.11 -0.69
N ILE A 56 -10.33 -18.92 -0.11
CA ILE A 56 -10.00 -17.67 -0.75
C ILE A 56 -8.94 -16.95 0.09
N PHE A 57 -7.86 -16.51 -0.55
CA PHE A 57 -6.82 -15.69 0.08
C PHE A 57 -6.93 -14.25 -0.40
N ILE A 58 -7.06 -13.30 0.53
CA ILE A 58 -7.12 -11.87 0.24
C ILE A 58 -5.75 -11.23 0.56
N GLY A 59 -5.02 -10.87 -0.48
CA GLY A 59 -3.71 -10.23 -0.39
C GLY A 59 -3.65 -8.91 -1.16
N THR A 60 -4.72 -8.11 -1.12
CA THR A 60 -4.88 -6.89 -1.93
C THR A 60 -4.01 -5.72 -1.50
N GLY A 61 -3.43 -5.79 -0.29
CA GLY A 61 -2.61 -4.71 0.26
C GLY A 61 -3.39 -3.43 0.58
N VAL A 62 -2.66 -2.31 0.60
CA VAL A 62 -3.21 -0.97 0.86
C VAL A 62 -2.77 -0.01 -0.25
N TRP A 63 -3.72 0.57 -0.99
CA TRP A 63 -3.44 1.39 -2.17
C TRP A 63 -4.02 2.79 -2.12
N ARG A 64 -4.99 3.03 -1.23
CA ARG A 64 -5.59 4.34 -1.10
C ARG A 64 -4.67 5.25 -0.30
N PRO A 65 -4.13 6.34 -0.88
CA PRO A 65 -3.31 7.27 -0.12
C PRO A 65 -4.13 7.88 1.03
N ASN A 66 -3.49 8.06 2.17
CA ASN A 66 -4.08 8.83 3.25
C ASN A 66 -3.99 10.32 2.93
N THR A 67 -4.95 11.08 3.41
CA THR A 67 -5.08 12.52 3.20
C THR A 67 -4.78 13.29 4.48
N LEU A 68 -4.32 14.52 4.33
CA LEU A 68 -4.01 15.42 5.45
C LEU A 68 -5.27 16.12 6.00
N HIS A 69 -6.32 16.19 5.17
CA HIS A 69 -7.56 16.95 5.45
C HIS A 69 -7.30 18.43 5.75
N ILE A 70 -6.36 19.06 5.03
CA ILE A 70 -6.04 20.48 5.16
C ILE A 70 -6.40 21.25 3.87
N LYS A 71 -6.53 22.54 4.03
CA LYS A 71 -6.79 23.44 2.90
C LYS A 71 -5.66 23.36 1.86
N GLY A 72 -6.04 23.33 0.59
CA GLY A 72 -5.10 23.29 -0.53
C GLY A 72 -4.62 21.89 -0.91
N GLU A 73 -5.01 20.82 -0.23
CA GLU A 73 -4.60 19.45 -0.55
C GLU A 73 -5.05 18.99 -1.95
N SER A 74 -6.06 19.62 -2.53
CA SER A 74 -6.57 19.34 -3.88
C SER A 74 -5.96 20.20 -4.98
N LEU A 75 -4.95 21.01 -4.69
CA LEU A 75 -4.27 21.84 -5.69
C LEU A 75 -3.50 20.97 -6.69
N GLY A 76 -3.31 21.47 -7.91
CA GLY A 76 -2.64 20.74 -8.99
C GLY A 76 -1.16 20.45 -8.76
N ASN A 77 -0.50 21.15 -7.83
CA ASN A 77 0.88 20.91 -7.42
C ASN A 77 1.01 19.91 -6.25
N VAL A 78 -0.11 19.31 -5.81
CA VAL A 78 -0.12 18.30 -4.72
C VAL A 78 -0.25 16.91 -5.31
N HIS A 79 0.63 16.02 -4.88
CA HIS A 79 0.70 14.63 -5.34
C HIS A 79 0.76 13.68 -4.15
N TYR A 80 0.37 12.42 -4.35
CA TYR A 80 0.48 11.38 -3.33
C TYR A 80 1.62 10.42 -3.67
N ALA A 81 2.38 10.03 -2.67
CA ALA A 81 3.58 9.20 -2.80
C ALA A 81 3.35 7.95 -3.67
N ILE A 82 2.29 7.19 -3.40
CA ILE A 82 2.02 5.94 -4.13
C ILE A 82 1.70 6.20 -5.62
N ASN A 83 1.01 7.30 -5.93
CA ASN A 83 0.67 7.66 -7.30
C ASN A 83 1.92 8.15 -8.06
N TYR A 84 2.74 8.98 -7.41
CA TYR A 84 4.01 9.44 -7.97
C TYR A 84 4.96 8.28 -8.26
N LEU A 85 5.18 7.38 -7.28
CA LEU A 85 6.08 6.23 -7.44
C LEU A 85 5.62 5.24 -8.51
N GLN A 86 4.32 5.17 -8.78
CA GLN A 86 3.77 4.28 -9.80
C GLN A 86 4.24 4.65 -11.21
N ASN A 87 4.36 5.93 -11.51
CA ASN A 87 4.82 6.42 -12.79
C ASN A 87 5.45 7.83 -12.65
N PRO A 88 6.66 7.95 -12.13
CA PRO A 88 7.30 9.24 -11.86
C PRO A 88 7.56 10.08 -13.12
N ASP A 89 7.70 9.44 -14.30
CA ASP A 89 8.01 10.11 -15.57
C ASP A 89 6.94 11.08 -16.04
N VAL A 90 5.70 10.94 -15.58
CA VAL A 90 4.59 11.83 -15.98
C VAL A 90 4.46 13.06 -15.08
N TYR A 91 5.29 13.17 -14.03
CA TYR A 91 5.24 14.28 -13.09
C TYR A 91 6.38 15.27 -13.33
N HIS A 92 6.05 16.55 -13.28
CA HIS A 92 7.02 17.65 -13.33
C HIS A 92 7.00 18.37 -11.99
N LEU A 93 7.91 17.98 -11.09
CA LEU A 93 7.93 18.46 -9.71
C LEU A 93 8.57 19.85 -9.55
N GLY A 94 9.22 20.36 -10.60
CA GLY A 94 9.95 21.62 -10.52
C GLY A 94 11.32 21.49 -9.84
N GLU A 95 11.89 22.63 -9.44
CA GLU A 95 13.21 22.65 -8.79
C GLU A 95 13.16 22.31 -7.31
N ARG A 96 12.03 22.63 -6.64
CA ARG A 96 11.82 22.47 -5.20
C ARG A 96 10.60 21.62 -4.92
N ALA A 97 10.79 20.54 -4.19
CA ALA A 97 9.69 19.68 -3.73
C ALA A 97 9.71 19.51 -2.22
N ILE A 98 8.52 19.57 -1.63
CA ILE A 98 8.29 19.20 -0.24
C ILE A 98 7.67 17.81 -0.19
N VAL A 99 8.25 16.93 0.62
CA VAL A 99 7.68 15.63 0.96
C VAL A 99 7.15 15.68 2.39
N ILE A 100 5.85 15.51 2.56
CA ILE A 100 5.23 15.47 3.90
C ILE A 100 5.21 14.03 4.37
N GLY A 101 6.12 13.69 5.28
CA GLY A 101 6.37 12.36 5.80
C GLY A 101 7.84 12.00 5.84
N ALA A 102 8.21 11.05 6.69
CA ALA A 102 9.59 10.62 6.91
C ALA A 102 9.73 9.09 7.01
N GLY A 103 8.80 8.33 6.43
CA GLY A 103 8.84 6.86 6.34
C GLY A 103 9.60 6.36 5.10
N ASN A 104 9.71 5.04 4.92
CA ASN A 104 10.41 4.43 3.79
C ASN A 104 9.85 4.91 2.43
N ALA A 105 8.52 5.07 2.29
CA ALA A 105 7.92 5.60 1.07
C ALA A 105 8.34 7.04 0.79
N ALA A 106 8.53 7.87 1.83
CA ALA A 106 9.01 9.24 1.68
C ALA A 106 10.47 9.27 1.17
N MET A 107 11.31 8.32 1.64
CA MET A 107 12.68 8.16 1.12
C MET A 107 12.67 7.75 -0.35
N ASP A 108 11.80 6.83 -0.72
CA ASP A 108 11.64 6.40 -2.12
C ASP A 108 11.21 7.56 -3.02
N VAL A 109 10.23 8.36 -2.58
CA VAL A 109 9.77 9.57 -3.27
C VAL A 109 10.91 10.57 -3.44
N ALA A 110 11.58 10.93 -2.36
CA ALA A 110 12.63 11.94 -2.37
C ALA A 110 13.79 11.55 -3.30
N ARG A 111 14.26 10.32 -3.19
CA ARG A 111 15.34 9.77 -4.01
C ARG A 111 14.95 9.61 -5.48
N THR A 112 13.70 9.26 -5.75
CA THR A 112 13.17 9.23 -7.13
C THR A 112 13.10 10.62 -7.71
N ALA A 113 12.59 11.61 -6.96
CA ALA A 113 12.48 12.99 -7.42
C ALA A 113 13.84 13.61 -7.77
N ILE A 114 14.90 13.33 -7.00
CA ILE A 114 16.28 13.74 -7.33
C ILE A 114 16.71 13.16 -8.68
N ARG A 115 16.45 11.87 -8.93
CA ARG A 115 16.80 11.20 -10.20
C ARG A 115 16.03 11.75 -11.39
N HIS A 116 14.85 12.30 -11.15
CA HIS A 116 14.02 12.97 -12.16
C HIS A 116 14.26 14.49 -12.26
N GLY A 117 15.33 14.99 -11.62
CA GLY A 117 15.86 16.35 -11.84
C GLY A 117 15.43 17.41 -10.83
N THR A 118 14.65 17.06 -9.81
CA THR A 118 14.36 17.98 -8.71
C THR A 118 15.62 18.21 -7.86
N ARG A 119 16.00 19.48 -7.65
CA ARG A 119 17.29 19.84 -7.02
C ARG A 119 17.22 20.00 -5.51
N HIS A 120 16.10 20.50 -5.02
CA HIS A 120 15.91 20.82 -3.60
C HIS A 120 14.73 20.02 -3.06
N ILE A 121 15.01 19.07 -2.19
CA ILE A 121 13.98 18.23 -1.57
C ILE A 121 14.08 18.33 -0.07
N GLU A 122 12.96 18.68 0.54
CA GLU A 122 12.77 18.76 1.97
C GLU A 122 11.72 17.78 2.43
N CYS A 123 12.09 16.85 3.34
CA CYS A 123 11.18 15.93 3.99
C CYS A 123 10.78 16.47 5.36
N PHE A 124 9.49 16.66 5.57
CA PHE A 124 8.93 17.19 6.81
C PHE A 124 8.36 16.06 7.67
N SER A 125 8.76 16.03 8.94
CA SER A 125 8.27 15.08 9.94
C SER A 125 7.54 15.79 11.08
N LEU A 126 6.45 15.19 11.55
CA LEU A 126 5.76 15.63 12.76
C LEU A 126 6.64 15.46 14.01
N SER A 127 7.40 14.37 14.10
CA SER A 127 8.26 14.04 15.22
C SER A 127 9.72 14.45 14.96
N ARG A 128 10.54 14.40 15.99
CA ARG A 128 11.99 14.62 15.92
C ARG A 128 12.77 13.47 15.26
N HIS A 129 12.08 12.41 14.82
CA HIS A 129 12.70 11.21 14.27
C HIS A 129 12.27 10.93 12.83
N ILE A 130 13.19 10.38 12.05
CA ILE A 130 12.88 9.73 10.78
C ILE A 130 12.30 8.35 11.10
N THR A 131 11.13 8.03 10.54
CA THR A 131 10.46 6.74 10.75
C THR A 131 10.86 5.70 9.70
N ALA A 132 11.59 6.09 8.67
CA ALA A 132 12.21 5.18 7.73
C ALA A 132 13.31 4.36 8.40
N SER A 133 13.71 3.23 7.79
CA SER A 133 14.88 2.47 8.23
C SER A 133 16.13 3.36 8.16
N GLU A 134 17.08 3.12 9.07
CA GLU A 134 18.33 3.88 9.13
C GLU A 134 19.09 3.83 7.80
N TYR A 135 19.05 2.67 7.14
CA TYR A 135 19.66 2.45 5.83
C TYR A 135 19.09 3.40 4.76
N GLU A 136 17.75 3.46 4.61
CA GLU A 136 17.11 4.32 3.61
C GLU A 136 17.26 5.81 3.94
N ALA A 137 17.18 6.17 5.21
CA ALA A 137 17.40 7.54 5.67
C ALA A 137 18.83 8.01 5.38
N SER A 138 19.82 7.13 5.57
CA SER A 138 21.23 7.44 5.28
C SER A 138 21.48 7.70 3.80
N TYR A 139 20.94 6.85 2.92
CA TYR A 139 21.02 7.08 1.48
C TYR A 139 20.33 8.37 1.04
N ALA A 140 19.14 8.65 1.55
CA ALA A 140 18.44 9.89 1.24
C ALA A 140 19.27 11.13 1.62
N LYS A 141 19.92 11.12 2.80
CA LYS A 141 20.84 12.18 3.24
C LYS A 141 22.05 12.33 2.32
N LEU A 142 22.68 11.21 1.94
CA LEU A 142 23.83 11.20 1.03
C LEU A 142 23.48 11.76 -0.35
N GLU A 143 22.24 11.56 -0.81
CA GLU A 143 21.74 12.06 -2.08
C GLU A 143 21.25 13.52 -1.99
N GLY A 144 21.34 14.16 -0.81
CA GLY A 144 21.07 15.58 -0.63
C GLY A 144 19.66 15.94 -0.15
N VAL A 145 18.90 14.96 0.37
CA VAL A 145 17.59 15.23 0.98
C VAL A 145 17.76 15.93 2.33
N ASN A 146 17.09 17.05 2.51
CA ASN A 146 17.00 17.76 3.78
C ASN A 146 15.84 17.25 4.61
N PHE A 147 16.05 17.11 5.94
CA PHE A 147 15.01 16.69 6.88
C PHE A 147 14.69 17.83 7.84
N ILE A 148 13.41 18.15 7.96
CA ILE A 148 12.88 19.18 8.85
C ILE A 148 11.89 18.49 9.80
N PHE A 149 12.16 18.62 11.09
CA PHE A 149 11.46 17.91 12.14
C PHE A 149 10.48 18.81 12.89
N ASN A 150 9.58 18.19 13.64
CA ASN A 150 8.62 18.86 14.51
C ASN A 150 7.80 19.92 13.78
N LYS A 151 7.30 19.57 12.58
CA LYS A 151 6.51 20.45 11.73
C LYS A 151 5.19 19.80 11.36
N LYS A 152 4.10 20.47 11.65
CA LYS A 152 2.75 20.08 11.24
C LYS A 152 2.29 20.96 10.06
N PRO A 153 1.88 20.37 8.94
CA PRO A 153 1.32 21.14 7.83
C PRO A 153 -0.07 21.66 8.21
N LEU A 154 -0.33 22.94 7.92
CA LEU A 154 -1.61 23.58 8.16
C LEU A 154 -2.37 23.88 6.88
N GLU A 155 -1.68 24.34 5.84
CA GLU A 155 -2.25 24.71 4.55
C GLU A 155 -1.23 24.51 3.44
N ILE A 156 -1.71 24.06 2.28
CA ILE A 156 -0.93 24.01 1.04
C ILE A 156 -1.41 25.13 0.12
N THR A 157 -0.47 25.80 -0.52
CA THR A 157 -0.71 26.88 -1.47
C THR A 157 0.02 26.59 -2.78
N ASP A 158 -0.21 27.42 -3.79
CA ASP A 158 0.53 27.42 -5.06
C ASP A 158 2.02 27.78 -4.90
N LYS A 159 2.40 28.34 -3.73
CA LYS A 159 3.78 28.77 -3.42
C LYS A 159 4.51 27.82 -2.48
N GLY A 160 3.85 26.80 -1.94
CA GLY A 160 4.43 25.88 -0.97
C GLY A 160 3.48 25.54 0.16
N VAL A 161 4.02 25.16 1.31
CA VAL A 161 3.27 24.68 2.47
C VAL A 161 3.51 25.56 3.68
N VAL A 162 2.44 25.89 4.38
CA VAL A 162 2.51 26.55 5.69
C VAL A 162 2.57 25.46 6.76
N PHE A 163 3.65 25.50 7.55
CA PHE A 163 3.84 24.64 8.70
C PHE A 163 3.82 25.43 10.00
N ILE A 164 3.39 24.78 11.07
CA ILE A 164 3.54 25.24 12.46
C ILE A 164 4.54 24.34 13.18
N ASP A 165 5.29 24.92 14.11
CA ASP A 165 6.23 24.18 14.95
C ASP A 165 5.49 23.34 15.99
N LEU A 166 6.05 22.17 16.28
CA LEU A 166 5.58 21.28 17.32
C LEU A 166 6.61 21.18 18.45
N SER A 167 6.13 21.20 19.68
CA SER A 167 6.87 20.73 20.85
C SER A 167 6.55 19.27 21.07
N GLU A 168 7.57 18.44 21.22
CA GLU A 168 7.44 17.01 21.51
C GLU A 168 7.88 16.74 22.96
N ALA A 169 6.95 16.32 23.79
CA ALA A 169 7.21 15.94 25.18
C ALA A 169 7.94 14.59 25.26
N GLU A 170 8.45 14.21 26.44
CA GLU A 170 9.16 12.95 26.66
C GLU A 170 8.28 11.71 26.39
N ASP A 171 6.98 11.82 26.61
CA ASP A 171 6.00 10.78 26.33
C ASP A 171 5.59 10.70 24.85
N GLY A 172 6.17 11.54 23.98
CA GLY A 172 5.86 11.62 22.56
C GLY A 172 4.63 12.47 22.21
N THR A 173 4.02 13.14 23.20
CA THR A 173 2.88 14.04 22.94
C THR A 173 3.34 15.27 22.16
N LEU A 174 2.64 15.55 21.05
CA LEU A 174 2.92 16.68 20.17
C LEU A 174 1.97 17.83 20.47
N THR A 175 2.52 19.03 20.69
CA THR A 175 1.75 20.25 20.97
C THR A 175 2.17 21.35 19.98
N GLU A 176 1.21 22.03 19.36
CA GLU A 176 1.47 23.16 18.46
C GLU A 176 2.02 24.36 19.26
N ILE A 177 2.99 25.06 18.68
CA ILE A 177 3.54 26.30 19.21
C ILE A 177 2.91 27.46 18.46
N PRO A 178 1.92 28.17 19.01
CA PRO A 178 1.22 29.26 18.31
C PRO A 178 2.17 30.39 17.93
N GLY A 179 1.94 31.00 16.75
CA GLY A 179 2.74 32.12 16.26
C GLY A 179 4.04 31.72 15.58
N THR A 180 4.22 30.39 15.30
CA THR A 180 5.39 29.88 14.58
C THR A 180 5.05 29.50 13.14
N GLU A 181 3.87 29.85 12.67
CA GLU A 181 3.41 29.53 11.32
C GLU A 181 4.36 30.14 10.28
N LYS A 182 4.87 29.30 9.38
CA LYS A 182 5.84 29.70 8.37
C LYS A 182 5.57 29.02 7.04
N LEU A 183 5.60 29.81 5.97
CA LEU A 183 5.56 29.28 4.61
C LEU A 183 6.94 28.75 4.21
N TYR A 184 6.98 27.51 3.75
CA TYR A 184 8.11 26.86 3.12
C TYR A 184 7.82 26.77 1.61
N PRO A 185 8.65 27.42 0.77
CA PRO A 185 8.38 27.49 -0.66
C PRO A 185 8.66 26.17 -1.36
N ALA A 186 7.77 25.78 -2.26
CA ALA A 186 7.92 24.60 -3.10
C ALA A 186 7.10 24.75 -4.39
N ASP A 187 7.60 24.16 -5.47
CA ASP A 187 6.89 24.03 -6.74
C ASP A 187 5.88 22.89 -6.69
N SER A 188 6.22 21.81 -5.96
CA SER A 188 5.36 20.65 -5.77
C SER A 188 5.40 20.13 -4.33
N VAL A 189 4.29 19.50 -3.92
CA VAL A 189 4.13 18.89 -2.61
C VAL A 189 3.74 17.42 -2.77
N ILE A 190 4.45 16.53 -2.11
CA ILE A 190 4.15 15.08 -2.15
C ILE A 190 3.76 14.61 -0.75
N VAL A 191 2.51 14.18 -0.62
CA VAL A 191 1.96 13.63 0.63
C VAL A 191 2.36 12.17 0.75
N SER A 192 3.14 11.84 1.78
CA SER A 192 3.70 10.50 2.03
C SER A 192 3.42 10.03 3.47
N ILE A 193 2.15 10.04 3.87
CA ILE A 193 1.66 9.70 5.22
C ILE A 193 0.99 8.32 5.26
N SER A 194 1.58 7.35 4.59
CA SER A 194 1.07 5.98 4.48
C SER A 194 -0.17 5.85 3.58
N GLN A 195 -0.72 4.63 3.51
CA GLN A 195 -1.89 4.26 2.71
C GLN A 195 -2.87 3.45 3.55
N GLY A 196 -4.13 3.47 3.12
CA GLY A 196 -5.21 2.66 3.65
C GLY A 196 -5.72 1.62 2.65
N PRO A 197 -6.56 0.68 3.09
CA PRO A 197 -7.18 -0.32 2.22
C PRO A 197 -8.25 0.29 1.32
N CYS A 198 -8.49 -0.37 0.18
CA CYS A 198 -9.69 -0.16 -0.62
C CYS A 198 -10.84 -0.99 -0.03
N THR A 199 -12.04 -0.41 0.04
CA THR A 199 -13.19 -1.05 0.69
C THR A 199 -14.05 -1.92 -0.24
N THR A 200 -13.68 -2.03 -1.53
CA THR A 200 -14.49 -2.70 -2.56
C THR A 200 -14.94 -4.11 -2.18
N ILE A 201 -14.03 -4.91 -1.61
CA ILE A 201 -14.35 -6.29 -1.18
C ILE A 201 -15.24 -6.27 0.06
N THR A 202 -14.92 -5.45 1.05
CA THR A 202 -15.69 -5.37 2.30
C THR A 202 -17.09 -4.80 2.10
N ASP A 203 -17.25 -3.81 1.23
CA ASP A 203 -18.55 -3.21 0.90
C ASP A 203 -19.46 -4.20 0.15
N SER A 204 -18.90 -5.18 -0.55
CA SER A 204 -19.62 -6.16 -1.34
C SER A 204 -19.78 -7.53 -0.67
N THR A 205 -19.10 -7.79 0.45
CA THR A 205 -19.09 -9.08 1.15
C THR A 205 -19.67 -8.91 2.56
N LYS A 206 -20.89 -9.37 2.73
CA LYS A 206 -21.58 -9.29 4.02
C LYS A 206 -20.82 -10.08 5.10
N ASP A 207 -20.81 -9.54 6.33
CA ASP A 207 -20.21 -10.15 7.52
C ASP A 207 -18.66 -10.28 7.49
N LEU A 208 -17.99 -9.79 6.45
CA LEU A 208 -16.53 -9.70 6.42
C LEU A 208 -16.07 -8.49 7.25
N LYS A 209 -15.53 -8.75 8.44
CA LYS A 209 -15.19 -7.72 9.43
C LYS A 209 -13.87 -7.01 9.16
N THR A 210 -13.87 -5.72 9.47
CA THR A 210 -12.67 -4.88 9.46
C THR A 210 -12.58 -4.07 10.74
N ASN A 211 -11.36 -3.69 11.10
CA ASN A 211 -11.10 -2.78 12.21
C ASN A 211 -11.41 -1.31 11.84
N THR A 212 -11.23 -0.40 12.78
CA THR A 212 -11.48 1.04 12.60
C THR A 212 -10.66 1.69 11.49
N ARG A 213 -9.57 1.07 11.04
CA ARG A 213 -8.74 1.51 9.91
C ARG A 213 -9.15 0.88 8.58
N GLY A 214 -10.20 0.05 8.55
CA GLY A 214 -10.67 -0.67 7.38
C GLY A 214 -9.82 -1.88 6.99
N LEU A 215 -8.86 -2.31 7.81
CA LEU A 215 -8.05 -3.50 7.59
C LEU A 215 -8.83 -4.74 8.04
N PHE A 216 -8.66 -5.87 7.33
CA PHE A 216 -9.35 -7.11 7.68
C PHE A 216 -8.99 -7.56 9.09
N GLU A 217 -10.02 -7.90 9.88
CA GLU A 217 -9.85 -8.59 11.16
C GLU A 217 -9.60 -10.06 10.93
N THR A 218 -8.49 -10.57 11.48
CA THR A 218 -8.11 -11.96 11.39
C THR A 218 -7.63 -12.48 12.74
N ASP A 219 -7.67 -13.81 12.91
CA ASP A 219 -6.91 -14.45 13.97
C ASP A 219 -5.40 -14.46 13.67
N GLU A 220 -4.61 -15.12 14.51
CA GLU A 220 -3.15 -15.16 14.40
C GLU A 220 -2.66 -15.88 13.13
N VAL A 221 -3.48 -16.74 12.54
CA VAL A 221 -3.17 -17.51 11.33
C VAL A 221 -3.92 -17.01 10.10
N GLY A 222 -4.48 -15.79 10.16
CA GLY A 222 -5.07 -15.11 9.01
C GLY A 222 -6.49 -15.52 8.64
N ARG A 223 -7.21 -16.29 9.48
CA ARG A 223 -8.63 -16.58 9.26
C ARG A 223 -9.46 -15.33 9.51
N THR A 224 -10.32 -14.98 8.57
CA THR A 224 -11.26 -13.85 8.71
C THR A 224 -12.51 -14.26 9.49
N SER A 225 -13.46 -13.33 9.61
CA SER A 225 -14.78 -13.59 10.20
C SER A 225 -15.65 -14.57 9.40
N ILE A 226 -15.27 -14.90 8.16
CA ILE A 226 -16.01 -15.82 7.29
C ILE A 226 -15.17 -17.08 7.06
N PRO A 227 -15.68 -18.29 7.39
CA PRO A 227 -14.98 -19.54 7.14
C PRO A 227 -14.57 -19.69 5.67
N GLY A 228 -13.35 -20.14 5.43
CA GLY A 228 -12.79 -20.31 4.08
C GLY A 228 -12.18 -19.05 3.48
N ILE A 229 -12.33 -17.89 4.12
CA ILE A 229 -11.68 -16.65 3.70
C ILE A 229 -10.51 -16.33 4.63
N PHE A 230 -9.34 -16.13 4.03
CA PHE A 230 -8.08 -15.81 4.69
C PHE A 230 -7.52 -14.51 4.16
N ALA A 231 -6.81 -13.76 5.00
CA ALA A 231 -6.17 -12.52 4.57
C ALA A 231 -4.77 -12.38 5.18
N SER A 232 -3.89 -11.69 4.46
CA SER A 232 -2.50 -11.49 4.88
C SER A 232 -1.91 -10.18 4.34
N GLY A 233 -0.68 -9.89 4.81
CA GLY A 233 0.09 -8.73 4.39
C GLY A 233 -0.53 -7.42 4.85
N ASP A 234 -0.34 -6.38 4.02
CA ASP A 234 -0.76 -5.02 4.37
C ASP A 234 -2.28 -4.87 4.49
N ALA A 235 -3.05 -5.75 3.86
CA ALA A 235 -4.51 -5.77 4.01
C ALA A 235 -4.98 -6.09 5.44
N VAL A 236 -4.10 -6.70 6.27
CA VAL A 236 -4.34 -7.06 7.67
C VAL A 236 -3.53 -6.18 8.63
N LYS A 237 -2.25 -6.01 8.36
CA LYS A 237 -1.30 -5.33 9.28
C LYS A 237 -1.13 -3.83 9.01
N GLY A 238 -1.67 -3.31 7.88
CA GLY A 238 -1.33 -2.01 7.33
C GLY A 238 0.02 -2.04 6.61
N ALA A 239 0.45 -0.91 6.05
CA ALA A 239 1.69 -0.81 5.29
C ALA A 239 2.90 -1.24 6.13
N ARG A 240 3.53 -2.35 5.74
CA ARG A 240 4.69 -2.97 6.37
C ARG A 240 5.75 -3.33 5.35
N THR A 241 6.81 -4.02 5.79
CA THR A 241 7.86 -4.50 4.89
C THR A 241 7.41 -5.73 4.11
N VAL A 242 8.02 -5.93 2.93
CA VAL A 242 7.79 -7.12 2.10
C VAL A 242 8.14 -8.41 2.85
N VAL A 243 9.23 -8.39 3.65
CA VAL A 243 9.68 -9.55 4.42
C VAL A 243 8.62 -9.97 5.45
N GLU A 244 8.02 -9.01 6.16
CA GLU A 244 6.92 -9.27 7.11
C GLU A 244 5.69 -9.84 6.41
N ALA A 245 5.32 -9.27 5.26
CA ALA A 245 4.18 -9.76 4.48
C ALA A 245 4.39 -11.21 4.00
N VAL A 246 5.58 -11.53 3.49
CA VAL A 246 5.93 -12.90 3.04
C VAL A 246 5.96 -13.87 4.22
N ALA A 247 6.57 -13.51 5.34
CA ALA A 247 6.66 -14.37 6.52
C ALA A 247 5.26 -14.71 7.05
N TYR A 248 4.40 -13.72 7.21
CA TYR A 248 3.04 -13.95 7.69
C TYR A 248 2.19 -14.75 6.68
N SER A 249 2.35 -14.49 5.38
CA SER A 249 1.61 -15.23 4.34
C SER A 249 1.94 -16.73 4.31
N LYS A 250 3.14 -17.16 4.75
CA LYS A 250 3.47 -18.59 4.88
C LYS A 250 2.61 -19.25 5.95
N THR A 251 2.51 -18.65 7.13
CA THR A 251 1.64 -19.15 8.21
C THR A 251 0.18 -19.21 7.75
N VAL A 252 -0.29 -18.21 7.04
CA VAL A 252 -1.66 -18.18 6.51
C VAL A 252 -1.88 -19.27 5.46
N ALA A 253 -0.91 -19.53 4.59
CA ALA A 253 -1.00 -20.58 3.58
C ALA A 253 -1.08 -21.98 4.21
N GLU A 254 -0.34 -22.23 5.29
CA GLU A 254 -0.42 -23.47 6.07
C GLU A 254 -1.82 -23.64 6.68
N ALA A 255 -2.35 -22.61 7.33
CA ALA A 255 -3.71 -22.64 7.89
C ALA A 255 -4.80 -22.82 6.82
N MET A 256 -4.61 -22.22 5.64
CA MET A 256 -5.48 -22.47 4.48
C MET A 256 -5.45 -23.92 4.03
N HIS A 257 -4.26 -24.52 3.95
CA HIS A 257 -4.09 -25.91 3.58
C HIS A 257 -4.79 -26.83 4.58
N GLU A 258 -4.54 -26.65 5.88
CA GLU A 258 -5.20 -27.41 6.95
C GLU A 258 -6.72 -27.29 6.87
N TYR A 259 -7.25 -26.08 6.68
CA TYR A 259 -8.69 -25.87 6.51
C TYR A 259 -9.25 -26.68 5.35
N MET A 260 -8.60 -26.65 4.18
CA MET A 260 -9.05 -27.40 3.01
C MET A 260 -9.05 -28.92 3.24
N GLN A 261 -8.15 -29.46 4.09
CA GLN A 261 -8.14 -30.89 4.47
C GLN A 261 -9.35 -31.28 5.33
N THR A 262 -9.99 -30.32 6.01
CA THR A 262 -11.20 -30.61 6.82
C THR A 262 -12.47 -30.64 5.99
N LEU A 263 -12.43 -30.17 4.74
CA LEU A 263 -13.60 -30.17 3.87
C LEU A 263 -13.88 -31.54 3.29
N PRO A 264 -15.17 -31.87 3.02
CA PRO A 264 -15.49 -33.11 2.35
C PRO A 264 -14.80 -33.18 0.99
N PRO A 265 -14.43 -34.37 0.55
CA PRO A 265 -13.85 -34.58 -0.78
C PRO A 265 -14.82 -34.07 -1.86
N ASP A 266 -14.25 -33.63 -2.98
CA ASP A 266 -15.07 -33.27 -4.14
C ASP A 266 -15.91 -34.45 -4.59
N LEU A 267 -17.06 -34.17 -5.20
CA LEU A 267 -17.88 -35.23 -5.78
C LEU A 267 -17.03 -36.04 -6.77
N PRO A 268 -17.26 -37.38 -6.83
CA PRO A 268 -16.51 -38.23 -7.74
C PRO A 268 -16.50 -37.74 -9.17
N ASP A 269 -15.41 -37.98 -9.90
CA ASP A 269 -15.21 -37.51 -11.29
C ASP A 269 -16.32 -37.96 -12.27
N GLU A 270 -17.17 -38.88 -11.90
CA GLU A 270 -18.35 -39.27 -12.68
C GLU A 270 -19.33 -38.12 -12.95
N TYR A 271 -19.27 -37.03 -12.13
CA TYR A 271 -20.04 -35.80 -12.36
C TYR A 271 -19.23 -34.70 -13.08
N ALA A 272 -17.93 -34.86 -13.18
CA ALA A 272 -17.07 -33.88 -13.87
C ALA A 272 -17.19 -33.96 -15.41
N ASN A 273 -17.75 -35.04 -15.93
CA ASN A 273 -17.89 -35.29 -17.37
C ASN A 273 -19.35 -35.24 -17.87
N VAL A 274 -20.25 -34.57 -17.16
CA VAL A 274 -21.57 -34.29 -17.71
C VAL A 274 -21.37 -33.34 -18.88
N PRO A 275 -21.68 -33.75 -20.12
CA PRO A 275 -21.53 -32.84 -21.27
C PRO A 275 -22.39 -31.60 -21.00
N VAL A 276 -21.76 -30.45 -21.06
CA VAL A 276 -22.50 -29.18 -21.14
C VAL A 276 -23.32 -29.31 -22.41
N ALA A 277 -24.66 -29.31 -22.28
CA ALA A 277 -25.54 -29.32 -23.45
C ALA A 277 -25.12 -28.14 -24.32
N GLU A 278 -24.69 -28.40 -25.56
CA GLU A 278 -24.51 -27.35 -26.55
C GLU A 278 -25.88 -26.71 -26.71
N TYR A 279 -26.01 -25.46 -26.27
CA TYR A 279 -27.14 -24.65 -26.66
C TYR A 279 -26.88 -24.27 -28.11
N ASP A 280 -27.60 -24.88 -29.03
CA ASP A 280 -27.72 -24.36 -30.39
C ASP A 280 -28.31 -22.93 -30.31
N GLU A 281 -27.63 -21.99 -30.95
CA GLU A 281 -28.05 -20.59 -31.12
C GLU A 281 -29.40 -20.45 -31.86
#